data_482cea7040ceb495b1a59daece8b963e
#
_entry.id   482cea7040ceb495b1a59daece8b963e
#
_cell.length_a   1.000
_cell.length_b   1.000
_cell.length_c   1.000
_cell.angle_alpha   90.00
_cell.angle_beta   90.00
_cell.angle_gamma   90.00
#
_symmetry.space_group_name_H-M   'P 1'
#
loop_
_entity.id
_entity.type
_entity.pdbx_description
1 polymer ?
#
loop_
_entity_poly.entity_id
_entity_poly.type
_entity_poly.pdbx_seq_one_letter_code
_entity_poly.pdbx_strand_id
1 'polypeptide(L)'
;MRKLRIGQIGVRHEHSDGKMRAVRINFQDVFEVVGIAAESPEWQEKRCEHPAFQGLNWMSQEELLSIPDLDGILVETEMTELIDTANKCLERKLPIHIDKPGGSEELDRYAELVNNYYDAGLPFQVAYMVRGHPYMNFLKEMLRKGVHGHVFEM
;
A
#
# COMPACT_ATOMS: atom_id res chain seq x y z
N MET A 1 -19.53 13.33 -3.46
CA MET A 1 -19.20 11.89 -3.26
C MET A 1 -18.53 11.79 -1.90
N ARG A 2 -18.83 10.78 -1.04
CA ARG A 2 -18.07 10.64 0.21
C ARG A 2 -16.62 10.28 -0.08
N LYS A 3 -15.71 10.73 0.76
CA LYS A 3 -14.31 10.31 0.68
C LYS A 3 -14.17 8.84 1.12
N LEU A 4 -13.19 8.17 0.56
CA LEU A 4 -12.80 6.83 1.00
C LEU A 4 -11.98 6.96 2.29
N ARG A 5 -12.42 6.27 3.32
CA ARG A 5 -11.77 6.26 4.64
C ARG A 5 -10.70 5.19 4.65
N ILE A 6 -9.46 5.61 4.77
CA ILE A 6 -8.30 4.72 4.70
C ILE A 6 -7.41 4.86 5.92
N GLY A 7 -6.70 3.79 6.24
CA GLY A 7 -5.63 3.81 7.23
C GLY A 7 -4.29 3.39 6.62
N GLN A 8 -3.21 3.56 7.38
CA GLN A 8 -1.91 3.02 7.02
C GLN A 8 -1.36 2.20 8.18
N ILE A 9 -0.79 1.04 7.87
CA ILE A 9 -0.04 0.19 8.80
C ILE A 9 1.39 0.11 8.30
N GLY A 10 2.34 0.53 9.14
CA GLY A 10 3.75 0.60 8.82
C GLY A 10 4.23 2.00 8.47
N VAL A 11 5.38 2.36 9.04
CA VAL A 11 6.02 3.69 8.88
C VAL A 11 7.53 3.61 8.80
N ARG A 12 8.08 2.41 8.89
CA ARG A 12 9.51 2.20 9.09
C ARG A 12 10.34 2.57 7.87
N HIS A 13 9.94 2.14 6.69
CA HIS A 13 10.70 2.45 5.48
C HIS A 13 10.24 3.74 4.77
N GLU A 14 11.11 4.25 3.90
CA GLU A 14 10.93 5.57 3.27
C GLU A 14 9.71 5.66 2.34
N HIS A 15 9.26 4.56 1.73
CA HIS A 15 8.10 4.60 0.83
C HIS A 15 6.80 4.94 1.56
N SER A 16 6.74 4.65 2.87
CA SER A 16 5.55 4.87 3.69
C SER A 16 5.12 6.34 3.74
N ASP A 17 6.09 7.28 3.75
CA ASP A 17 5.78 8.71 3.78
C ASP A 17 5.34 9.24 2.42
N GLY A 18 5.91 8.73 1.34
CA GLY A 18 5.54 9.11 -0.02
C GLY A 18 4.07 8.81 -0.34
N LYS A 19 3.58 7.64 0.04
CA LYS A 19 2.18 7.24 -0.12
C LYS A 19 1.26 8.06 0.76
N MET A 20 1.62 8.24 2.03
CA MET A 20 0.85 9.08 2.95
C MET A 20 0.72 10.52 2.43
N ARG A 21 1.80 11.11 1.94
CA ARG A 21 1.76 12.44 1.30
C ARG A 21 0.84 12.47 0.09
N ALA A 22 0.89 11.44 -0.76
CA ALA A 22 0.04 11.38 -1.95
C ALA A 22 -1.45 11.40 -1.57
N VAL A 23 -1.90 10.57 -0.65
CA VAL A 23 -3.31 10.50 -0.26
C VAL A 23 -3.79 11.72 0.53
N ARG A 24 -2.91 12.34 1.35
CA ARG A 24 -3.27 13.53 2.16
C ARG A 24 -3.25 14.84 1.37
N ILE A 25 -2.40 14.95 0.36
CA ILE A 25 -2.15 16.23 -0.34
C ILE A 25 -2.71 16.15 -1.77
N ASN A 26 -2.26 15.16 -2.56
CA ASN A 26 -2.60 15.13 -3.98
C ASN A 26 -4.01 14.59 -4.23
N PHE A 27 -4.49 13.71 -3.34
CA PHE A 27 -5.80 13.05 -3.46
C PHE A 27 -6.69 13.30 -2.25
N GLN A 28 -6.52 14.43 -1.58
CA GLN A 28 -7.31 14.83 -0.41
C GLN A 28 -8.82 14.93 -0.68
N ASP A 29 -9.22 15.11 -1.93
CA ASP A 29 -10.64 15.14 -2.32
C ASP A 29 -11.25 13.74 -2.42
N VAL A 30 -10.41 12.72 -2.56
CA VAL A 30 -10.80 11.31 -2.72
C VAL A 30 -10.69 10.56 -1.39
N PHE A 31 -9.63 10.82 -0.61
CA PHE A 31 -9.31 10.07 0.59
C PHE A 31 -9.44 10.89 1.87
N GLU A 32 -9.84 10.22 2.93
CA GLU A 32 -9.74 10.65 4.33
C GLU A 32 -8.87 9.65 5.08
N VAL A 33 -7.73 10.09 5.59
CA VAL A 33 -6.87 9.25 6.42
C VAL A 33 -7.40 9.27 7.84
N VAL A 34 -7.94 8.14 8.32
CA VAL A 34 -8.60 8.04 9.63
C VAL A 34 -7.65 7.64 10.76
N GLY A 35 -6.53 7.02 10.43
CA GLY A 35 -5.54 6.60 11.41
C GLY A 35 -4.28 6.00 10.80
N ILE A 36 -3.28 5.84 11.65
CA ILE A 36 -1.99 5.26 11.31
C ILE A 36 -1.49 4.38 12.46
N ALA A 37 -0.93 3.23 12.13
CA ALA A 37 -0.32 2.31 13.06
C ALA A 37 1.16 2.11 12.72
N ALA A 38 2.04 2.33 13.69
CA ALA A 38 3.45 1.97 13.56
C ALA A 38 3.69 0.52 13.96
N GLU A 39 4.80 -0.04 13.52
CA GLU A 39 5.25 -1.40 13.89
C GLU A 39 5.60 -1.51 15.38
N SER A 40 6.04 -0.39 15.98
CA SER A 40 6.36 -0.31 17.40
C SER A 40 6.22 1.12 17.93
N PRO A 41 6.11 1.30 19.27
CA PRO A 41 6.12 2.64 19.89
C PRO A 41 7.37 3.46 19.54
N GLU A 42 8.52 2.81 19.40
CA GLU A 42 9.78 3.45 19.01
C GLU A 42 9.68 4.07 17.60
N TRP A 43 9.08 3.36 16.65
CA TRP A 43 8.88 3.88 15.31
C TRP A 43 7.82 4.99 15.26
N GLN A 44 6.79 4.89 16.07
CA GLN A 44 5.83 5.99 16.25
C GLN A 44 6.55 7.25 16.74
N GLU A 45 7.37 7.16 17.79
CA GLU A 45 8.13 8.28 18.33
C GLU A 45 9.07 8.90 17.28
N LYS A 46 9.79 8.07 16.52
CA LYS A 46 10.68 8.53 15.46
C LYS A 46 9.99 9.21 14.29
N ARG A 47 8.74 8.84 14.01
CA ARG A 47 8.03 9.27 12.80
C ARG A 47 6.89 10.25 13.04
N CYS A 48 6.44 10.46 14.27
CA CYS A 48 5.28 11.32 14.56
C CYS A 48 5.48 12.78 14.16
N GLU A 49 6.72 13.29 14.23
CA GLU A 49 7.06 14.64 13.81
C GLU A 49 7.35 14.78 12.30
N HIS A 50 7.40 13.66 11.57
CA HIS A 50 7.65 13.70 10.13
C HIS A 50 6.48 14.39 9.42
N PRO A 51 6.71 15.33 8.48
CA PRO A 51 5.64 16.11 7.83
C PRO A 51 4.53 15.28 7.17
N ALA A 52 4.84 14.07 6.70
CA ALA A 52 3.84 13.18 6.12
C ALA A 52 2.85 12.65 7.17
N PHE A 53 3.28 12.50 8.43
CA PHE A 53 2.52 11.85 9.49
C PHE A 53 2.05 12.79 10.59
N GLN A 54 2.58 14.02 10.60
CA GLN A 54 2.23 15.04 11.60
C GLN A 54 0.72 15.28 11.65
N GLY A 55 0.16 15.28 12.84
CA GLY A 55 -1.26 15.52 13.10
C GLY A 55 -2.18 14.36 12.72
N LEU A 56 -1.64 13.18 12.38
CA LEU A 56 -2.44 11.98 12.21
C LEU A 56 -2.81 11.35 13.56
N ASN A 57 -3.90 10.60 13.56
CA ASN A 57 -4.35 9.84 14.72
C ASN A 57 -3.59 8.51 14.78
N TRP A 58 -2.63 8.44 15.70
CA TRP A 58 -1.82 7.26 15.96
C TRP A 58 -2.57 6.28 16.86
N MET A 59 -2.56 5.02 16.48
CA MET A 59 -3.25 3.95 17.21
C MET A 59 -2.57 2.61 16.99
N SER A 60 -2.98 1.60 17.72
CA SER A 60 -2.56 0.22 17.45
C SER A 60 -3.14 -0.29 16.13
N GLN A 61 -2.50 -1.31 15.55
CA GLN A 61 -3.01 -1.98 14.36
C GLN A 61 -4.41 -2.55 14.58
N GLU A 62 -4.68 -3.10 15.76
CA GLU A 62 -5.97 -3.67 16.11
C GLU A 62 -7.07 -2.61 16.19
N GLU A 63 -6.78 -1.47 16.82
CA GLU A 63 -7.70 -0.33 16.89
C GLU A 63 -8.02 0.17 15.48
N LEU A 64 -6.99 0.35 14.63
CA LEU A 64 -7.16 0.80 13.26
C LEU A 64 -8.06 -0.15 12.46
N LEU A 65 -7.78 -1.45 12.50
CA LEU A 65 -8.57 -2.46 11.79
C LEU A 65 -9.98 -2.67 12.34
N SER A 66 -10.27 -2.11 13.53
CA SER A 66 -11.59 -2.16 14.16
C SER A 66 -12.45 -0.93 13.87
N ILE A 67 -11.91 0.08 13.17
CA ILE A 67 -12.67 1.28 12.80
C ILE A 67 -13.82 0.88 11.86
N PRO A 68 -15.07 1.24 12.19
CA PRO A 68 -16.20 0.98 11.31
C PRO A 68 -16.08 1.80 10.01
N ASP A 69 -16.63 1.26 8.92
CA ASP A 69 -16.66 1.92 7.60
C ASP A 69 -15.28 2.30 7.05
N LEU A 70 -14.26 1.50 7.36
CA LEU A 70 -12.95 1.60 6.75
C LEU A 70 -13.00 1.03 5.33
N ASP A 71 -12.57 1.81 4.34
CA ASP A 71 -12.65 1.44 2.93
C ASP A 71 -11.38 0.74 2.41
N GLY A 72 -10.26 0.86 3.13
CA GLY A 72 -9.01 0.17 2.76
C GLY A 72 -7.81 0.55 3.60
N ILE A 73 -6.73 -0.20 3.43
CA ILE A 73 -5.47 -0.03 4.17
C ILE A 73 -4.29 0.09 3.21
N LEU A 74 -3.40 1.04 3.49
CA LEU A 74 -2.04 1.07 2.97
C LEU A 74 -1.17 0.19 3.86
N VAL A 75 -0.66 -0.92 3.33
CA VAL A 75 0.22 -1.85 4.06
C VAL A 75 1.67 -1.52 3.69
N GLU A 76 2.36 -0.87 4.62
CA GLU A 76 3.70 -0.30 4.44
C GLU A 76 4.69 -0.85 5.47
N THR A 77 4.48 -2.08 5.93
CA THR A 77 5.38 -2.77 6.86
C THR A 77 6.61 -3.30 6.15
N GLU A 78 7.61 -3.72 6.92
CA GLU A 78 8.78 -4.45 6.40
C GLU A 78 8.35 -5.73 5.68
N MET A 79 9.16 -6.18 4.74
CA MET A 79 8.86 -7.35 3.89
C MET A 79 8.50 -8.60 4.69
N THR A 80 9.17 -8.81 5.82
CA THR A 80 8.93 -9.97 6.70
C THR A 80 7.57 -9.95 7.40
N GLU A 81 6.95 -8.77 7.53
CA GLU A 81 5.67 -8.59 8.22
C GLU A 81 4.51 -8.35 7.23
N LEU A 82 4.85 -8.16 5.96
CA LEU A 82 3.93 -7.69 4.93
C LEU A 82 2.76 -8.65 4.72
N ILE A 83 3.04 -9.95 4.58
CA ILE A 83 2.02 -10.99 4.34
C ILE A 83 1.12 -11.14 5.57
N ASP A 84 1.69 -11.16 6.76
CA ASP A 84 0.92 -11.32 8.01
C ASP A 84 0.00 -10.12 8.24
N THR A 85 0.49 -8.91 7.98
CA THR A 85 -0.32 -7.68 8.05
C THR A 85 -1.45 -7.69 7.03
N ALA A 86 -1.17 -8.10 5.80
CA ALA A 86 -2.18 -8.22 4.74
C ALA A 86 -3.24 -9.28 5.05
N ASN A 87 -2.88 -10.40 5.68
CA ASN A 87 -3.85 -11.41 6.13
C ASN A 87 -4.79 -10.85 7.21
N LYS A 88 -4.30 -10.06 8.17
CA LYS A 88 -5.16 -9.39 9.15
C LYS A 88 -6.16 -8.44 8.49
N CYS A 89 -5.75 -7.75 7.43
CA CYS A 89 -6.66 -6.91 6.64
C CYS A 89 -7.71 -7.76 5.90
N LEU A 90 -7.31 -8.91 5.35
CA LEU A 90 -8.22 -9.85 4.68
C LEU A 90 -9.29 -10.39 5.64
N GLU A 91 -8.92 -10.76 6.87
CA GLU A 91 -9.86 -11.20 7.91
C GLU A 91 -10.94 -10.15 8.19
N ARG A 92 -10.61 -8.88 8.06
CA ARG A 92 -11.53 -7.74 8.16
C ARG A 92 -12.21 -7.36 6.86
N LYS A 93 -11.98 -8.11 5.78
CA LYS A 93 -12.51 -7.87 4.43
C LYS A 93 -12.18 -6.49 3.88
N LEU A 94 -10.98 -6.02 4.16
CA LEU A 94 -10.51 -4.70 3.75
C LEU A 94 -9.69 -4.79 2.45
N PRO A 95 -10.01 -3.97 1.44
CA PRO A 95 -9.11 -3.72 0.32
C PRO A 95 -7.74 -3.24 0.79
N ILE A 96 -6.68 -3.63 0.07
CA ILE A 96 -5.32 -3.17 0.42
C ILE A 96 -4.54 -2.64 -0.77
N HIS A 97 -3.67 -1.68 -0.45
CA HIS A 97 -2.52 -1.30 -1.25
C HIS A 97 -1.27 -1.71 -0.47
N ILE A 98 -0.52 -2.67 -1.00
CA ILE A 98 0.62 -3.28 -0.33
C ILE A 98 1.94 -2.83 -0.97
N ASP A 99 2.99 -2.61 -0.17
CA ASP A 99 4.29 -2.24 -0.72
C ASP A 99 4.94 -3.39 -1.51
N LYS A 100 5.92 -3.05 -2.32
CA LYS A 100 6.70 -3.99 -3.15
C LYS A 100 7.99 -4.40 -2.43
N PRO A 101 8.63 -5.51 -2.81
CA PRO A 101 8.05 -6.64 -3.53
C PRO A 101 7.20 -7.48 -2.62
N GLY A 102 6.09 -8.00 -3.12
CA GLY A 102 5.31 -8.96 -2.36
C GLY A 102 6.04 -10.29 -2.24
N GLY A 103 6.30 -10.74 -1.00
CA GLY A 103 6.67 -12.11 -0.72
C GLY A 103 7.98 -12.64 -1.33
N SER A 104 9.03 -11.82 -1.40
CA SER A 104 10.29 -12.19 -2.07
C SER A 104 10.96 -13.48 -1.56
N GLU A 105 10.74 -13.85 -0.29
CA GLU A 105 11.28 -15.06 0.33
C GLU A 105 10.19 -16.12 0.63
N GLU A 106 8.93 -15.77 0.46
CA GLU A 106 7.75 -16.57 0.82
C GLU A 106 6.72 -16.59 -0.32
N LEU A 107 7.16 -16.92 -1.53
CA LEU A 107 6.35 -16.84 -2.74
C LEU A 107 5.04 -17.65 -2.66
N ASP A 108 5.07 -18.82 -2.03
CA ASP A 108 3.88 -19.65 -1.88
C ASP A 108 2.83 -19.00 -0.96
N ARG A 109 3.26 -18.45 0.16
CA ARG A 109 2.37 -17.69 1.06
C ARG A 109 1.81 -16.43 0.40
N TYR A 110 2.65 -15.77 -0.39
CA TYR A 110 2.21 -14.60 -1.13
C TYR A 110 1.20 -14.96 -2.23
N ALA A 111 1.43 -16.06 -2.95
CA ALA A 111 0.47 -16.55 -3.94
C ALA A 111 -0.87 -16.94 -3.29
N GLU A 112 -0.84 -17.58 -2.13
CA GLU A 112 -2.03 -17.89 -1.33
C GLU A 112 -2.78 -16.62 -0.93
N LEU A 113 -2.08 -15.62 -0.40
CA LEU A 113 -2.67 -14.32 -0.04
C LEU A 113 -3.38 -13.67 -1.24
N VAL A 114 -2.74 -13.63 -2.41
CA VAL A 114 -3.32 -13.05 -3.63
C VAL A 114 -4.59 -13.81 -4.05
N ASN A 115 -4.55 -15.14 -4.02
CA ASN A 115 -5.71 -15.98 -4.34
C ASN A 115 -6.87 -15.74 -3.36
N ASN A 116 -6.57 -15.65 -2.06
CA ASN A 116 -7.59 -15.39 -1.04
C ASN A 116 -8.26 -14.02 -1.22
N TYR A 117 -7.51 -12.98 -1.59
CA TYR A 117 -8.07 -11.67 -1.95
C TYR A 117 -8.94 -11.74 -3.20
N TYR A 118 -8.51 -12.48 -4.22
CA TYR A 118 -9.26 -12.69 -5.45
C TYR A 118 -10.58 -13.43 -5.17
N ASP A 119 -10.55 -14.51 -4.43
CA ASP A 119 -11.73 -15.31 -4.07
C ASP A 119 -12.70 -14.54 -3.19
N ALA A 120 -12.20 -13.65 -2.34
CA ALA A 120 -13.02 -12.75 -1.53
C ALA A 120 -13.61 -11.59 -2.34
N GLY A 121 -13.21 -11.40 -3.61
CA GLY A 121 -13.64 -10.27 -4.44
C GLY A 121 -13.14 -8.92 -3.93
N LEU A 122 -12.03 -8.89 -3.20
CA LEU A 122 -11.46 -7.69 -2.61
C LEU A 122 -10.34 -7.10 -3.47
N PRO A 123 -10.30 -5.78 -3.65
CA PRO A 123 -9.18 -5.11 -4.31
C PRO A 123 -7.84 -5.39 -3.60
N PHE A 124 -6.86 -5.83 -4.39
CA PHE A 124 -5.49 -6.06 -3.98
C PHE A 124 -4.55 -5.36 -4.96
N GLN A 125 -3.82 -4.36 -4.51
CA GLN A 125 -2.91 -3.59 -5.35
C GLN A 125 -1.50 -3.59 -4.79
N VAL A 126 -0.53 -3.93 -5.63
CA VAL A 126 0.90 -3.85 -5.30
C VAL A 126 1.50 -2.54 -5.81
N ALA A 127 2.34 -1.92 -5.02
CA ALA A 127 2.93 -0.59 -5.25
C ALA A 127 4.01 -0.57 -6.34
N TYR A 128 3.76 -1.13 -7.50
CA TYR A 128 4.64 -0.97 -8.67
C TYR A 128 4.39 0.38 -9.36
N MET A 129 4.81 1.47 -8.73
CA MET A 129 4.54 2.85 -9.16
C MET A 129 4.98 3.13 -10.60
N VAL A 130 6.09 2.55 -11.02
CA VAL A 130 6.66 2.73 -12.37
C VAL A 130 5.71 2.24 -13.47
N ARG A 131 4.85 1.27 -13.17
CA ARG A 131 3.86 0.72 -14.11
C ARG A 131 2.89 1.76 -14.66
N GLY A 132 2.50 2.73 -13.83
CA GLY A 132 1.59 3.82 -14.20
C GLY A 132 2.29 5.05 -14.77
N HIS A 133 3.63 5.09 -14.77
CA HIS A 133 4.37 6.28 -15.19
C HIS A 133 4.17 6.55 -16.69
N PRO A 134 3.85 7.80 -17.10
CA PRO A 134 3.58 8.13 -18.51
C PRO A 134 4.71 7.71 -19.46
N TYR A 135 5.96 7.89 -19.05
CA TYR A 135 7.13 7.48 -19.85
C TYR A 135 7.19 5.97 -20.07
N MET A 136 6.87 5.17 -19.04
CA MET A 136 6.83 3.70 -19.18
C MET A 136 5.69 3.25 -20.08
N ASN A 137 4.55 3.92 -20.04
CA ASN A 137 3.45 3.67 -20.96
C ASN A 137 3.82 4.03 -22.40
N PHE A 138 4.51 5.16 -22.59
CA PHE A 138 5.07 5.54 -23.89
C PHE A 138 6.07 4.50 -24.42
N LEU A 139 7.05 4.10 -23.59
CA LEU A 139 8.04 3.08 -23.96
C LEU A 139 7.38 1.75 -24.36
N LYS A 140 6.39 1.32 -23.60
CA LYS A 140 5.60 0.12 -23.87
C LYS A 140 4.89 0.17 -25.22
N GLU A 141 4.34 1.34 -25.57
CA GLU A 141 3.70 1.55 -26.87
C GLU A 141 4.71 1.53 -28.01
N MET A 142 5.89 2.14 -27.85
CA MET A 142 6.95 2.13 -28.83
C MET A 142 7.49 0.71 -29.08
N LEU A 143 7.64 -0.09 -28.01
CA LEU A 143 8.02 -1.51 -28.11
C LEU A 143 6.98 -2.32 -28.89
N ARG A 144 5.69 -2.12 -28.60
CA ARG A 144 4.60 -2.80 -29.31
C ARG A 144 4.54 -2.46 -30.81
N LYS A 145 4.91 -1.24 -31.14
CA LYS A 145 4.98 -0.76 -32.54
C LYS A 145 6.25 -1.21 -33.27
N GLY A 146 7.16 -1.88 -32.58
CA GLY A 146 8.43 -2.34 -33.15
C GLY A 146 9.40 -1.22 -33.51
N VAL A 147 9.24 -0.01 -33.00
CA VAL A 147 10.09 1.15 -33.29
C VAL A 147 11.57 0.89 -32.96
N HIS A 148 11.81 0.09 -31.94
CA HIS A 148 13.15 -0.29 -31.46
C HIS A 148 13.67 -1.60 -32.07
N GLY A 149 12.95 -2.15 -33.06
CA GLY A 149 13.29 -3.45 -33.60
C GLY A 149 12.98 -4.60 -32.65
N HIS A 150 13.75 -5.66 -32.75
CA HIS A 150 13.58 -6.84 -31.92
C HIS A 150 14.34 -6.67 -30.61
N VAL A 151 13.60 -6.60 -29.49
CA VAL A 151 14.18 -6.50 -28.14
C VAL A 151 14.30 -7.91 -27.58
N PHE A 152 15.52 -8.35 -27.29
CA PHE A 152 15.84 -9.69 -26.80
C PHE A 152 16.41 -9.68 -25.35
N GLU A 153 16.71 -8.50 -24.80
CA GLU A 153 17.17 -8.32 -23.42
C GLU A 153 16.84 -6.89 -22.94
N MET A 154 16.43 -6.76 -21.70
CA MET A 154 16.21 -5.48 -21.00
C MET A 154 16.73 -5.55 -19.56
#